data_0cce1e51af5c2afbac37fd95271276d8
#
_entry.id   0cce1e51af5c2afbac37fd95271276d8
#
_cell.length_a   1.000
_cell.length_b   1.000
_cell.length_c   1.000
_cell.angle_alpha   90.00
_cell.angle_beta   90.00
_cell.angle_gamma   90.00
#
_symmetry.space_group_name_H-M   'P 1'
#
loop_
_entity.id
_entity.type
_entity.pdbx_description
1 polymer ?
#
loop_
_entity_poly.entity_id
_entity_poly.type
_entity_poly.pdbx_seq_one_letter_code
_entity_poly.pdbx_strand_id
1 'polypeptide(L)'
;MLKKHTRIRIGLRTLKTAAAVIIAMVIVDFYGTTTSKLIFAMLGAMAAVQPTFKESMESCVTQIVGALFGALTGVLLMALPLHDLVAAGIGIVLVITLYNTFRIRFSPSLACLIVVTLCTTPGIQPMTYAMGRIWDTTIGLAVGMGINTLVFPYDNSRQIRATVASLDREVIRFLEEMFDGDDVLPDAEKMTRKIEEMAPQLTIFSNQ
;
A
#
# COMPACT_ATOMS: atom_id res chain seq x y z
N MET A 1 17.43 -35.30 -6.42
CA MET A 1 16.85 -34.24 -5.56
C MET A 1 17.78 -33.04 -5.56
N LEU A 2 17.54 -32.05 -6.40
CA LEU A 2 18.35 -30.82 -6.48
C LEU A 2 17.83 -29.85 -5.42
N LYS A 3 18.64 -29.57 -4.41
CA LYS A 3 18.40 -28.54 -3.40
C LYS A 3 18.39 -27.16 -4.08
N LYS A 4 17.19 -26.60 -4.32
CA LYS A 4 16.98 -25.26 -4.84
C LYS A 4 17.49 -24.27 -3.79
N HIS A 5 18.71 -23.76 -3.94
CA HIS A 5 19.23 -22.66 -3.13
C HIS A 5 18.37 -21.44 -3.37
N THR A 6 17.45 -21.14 -2.46
CA THR A 6 16.66 -19.90 -2.43
C THR A 6 17.62 -18.76 -2.08
N ARG A 7 18.18 -18.09 -3.08
CA ARG A 7 18.93 -16.84 -2.84
C ARG A 7 17.92 -15.80 -2.37
N ILE A 8 18.00 -15.40 -1.11
CA ILE A 8 17.24 -14.27 -0.56
C ILE A 8 17.75 -13.02 -1.29
N ARG A 9 16.96 -12.51 -2.24
CA ARG A 9 17.22 -11.24 -2.89
C ARG A 9 16.45 -10.16 -2.12
N ILE A 10 17.16 -9.38 -1.32
CA ILE A 10 16.59 -8.18 -0.69
C ILE A 10 16.37 -7.18 -1.82
N GLY A 11 15.10 -6.93 -2.17
CA GLY A 11 14.74 -5.96 -3.20
C GLY A 11 14.91 -4.52 -2.71
N LEU A 12 15.17 -3.59 -3.62
CA LEU A 12 15.24 -2.15 -3.33
C LEU A 12 13.99 -1.62 -2.61
N ARG A 13 12.82 -2.19 -2.91
CA ARG A 13 11.56 -1.87 -2.23
C ARG A 13 11.62 -2.18 -0.73
N THR A 14 12.13 -3.35 -0.36
CA THR A 14 12.29 -3.75 1.05
C THR A 14 13.21 -2.79 1.78
N LEU A 15 14.31 -2.39 1.14
CA LEU A 15 15.27 -1.44 1.74
C LEU A 15 14.65 -0.05 1.93
N LYS A 16 13.90 0.45 0.93
CA LYS A 16 13.15 1.70 1.02
C LYS A 16 12.15 1.69 2.17
N THR A 17 11.34 0.64 2.24
CA THR A 17 10.33 0.50 3.29
C THR A 17 10.99 0.46 4.67
N ALA A 18 12.07 -0.29 4.83
CA ALA A 18 12.82 -0.36 6.09
C ALA A 18 13.39 1.02 6.48
N ALA A 19 14.00 1.73 5.53
CA ALA A 19 14.52 3.08 5.76
C ALA A 19 13.41 4.07 6.16
N ALA A 20 12.28 4.04 5.45
CA ALA A 20 11.12 4.88 5.74
C ALA A 20 10.59 4.64 7.15
N VAL A 21 10.44 3.37 7.53
CA VAL A 21 9.98 2.97 8.87
C VAL A 21 10.95 3.45 9.95
N ILE A 22 12.24 3.18 9.79
CA ILE A 22 13.24 3.57 10.80
C ILE A 22 13.25 5.10 10.97
N ILE A 23 13.26 5.87 9.89
CA ILE A 23 13.29 7.32 9.97
C ILE A 23 12.00 7.86 10.58
N ALA A 24 10.83 7.32 10.23
CA ALA A 24 9.55 7.72 10.83
C ALA A 24 9.54 7.43 12.34
N MET A 25 10.02 6.27 12.76
CA MET A 25 10.11 5.91 14.18
C MET A 25 11.07 6.84 14.95
N VAL A 26 12.24 7.16 14.40
CA VAL A 26 13.20 8.08 15.03
C VAL A 26 12.61 9.48 15.18
N ILE A 27 11.90 9.98 14.15
CA ILE A 27 11.25 11.30 14.22
C ILE A 27 10.19 11.32 15.33
N VAL A 28 9.35 10.30 15.41
CA VAL A 28 8.27 10.24 16.41
C VAL A 28 8.85 10.02 17.81
N ASP A 29 9.92 9.25 17.95
CA ASP A 29 10.64 9.04 19.22
C ASP A 29 11.18 10.35 19.80
N PHE A 30 11.65 11.25 18.93
CA PHE A 30 12.13 12.57 19.36
C PHE A 30 11.05 13.43 20.04
N TYR A 31 9.77 13.23 19.75
CA TYR A 31 8.62 13.90 20.39
C TYR A 31 8.06 13.16 21.61
N GLY A 32 8.76 12.17 22.12
CA GLY A 32 8.41 11.40 23.31
C GLY A 32 7.93 9.97 23.02
N THR A 33 8.68 9.02 23.57
CA THR A 33 8.55 7.59 23.30
C THR A 33 7.29 7.00 23.94
N THR A 34 6.42 6.45 23.13
CA THR A 34 5.37 5.53 23.56
C THR A 34 5.24 4.45 22.47
N THR A 35 5.21 3.18 22.86
CA THR A 35 5.13 2.05 21.90
C THR A 35 4.01 2.22 20.87
N SER A 36 2.86 2.72 21.29
CA SER A 36 1.73 2.96 20.37
C SER A 36 2.02 4.02 19.31
N LYS A 37 2.77 5.09 19.64
CA LYS A 37 3.17 6.12 18.66
C LYS A 37 4.06 5.52 17.56
N LEU A 38 5.04 4.71 17.98
CA LEU A 38 5.96 4.04 17.04
C LEU A 38 5.20 3.11 16.08
N ILE A 39 4.21 2.36 16.56
CA ILE A 39 3.39 1.47 15.73
C ILE A 39 2.62 2.26 14.67
N PHE A 40 1.98 3.38 15.03
CA PHE A 40 1.21 4.17 14.08
C PHE A 40 2.09 4.88 13.05
N ALA A 41 3.26 5.38 13.45
CA ALA A 41 4.23 5.95 12.52
C ALA A 41 4.79 4.89 11.56
N MET A 42 5.12 3.69 12.07
CA MET A 42 5.56 2.56 11.25
C MET A 42 4.50 2.17 10.21
N LEU A 43 3.24 2.00 10.63
CA LEU A 43 2.16 1.63 9.73
C LEU A 43 1.91 2.70 8.66
N GLY A 44 1.97 3.98 9.03
CA GLY A 44 1.88 5.09 8.10
C GLY A 44 3.02 5.05 7.06
N ALA A 45 4.27 4.91 7.50
CA ALA A 45 5.42 4.83 6.62
C ALA A 45 5.34 3.63 5.65
N MET A 46 4.94 2.46 6.14
CA MET A 46 4.74 1.27 5.29
C MET A 46 3.63 1.47 4.26
N ALA A 47 2.51 2.09 4.65
CA ALA A 47 1.38 2.34 3.77
C ALA A 47 1.73 3.34 2.64
N ALA A 48 2.62 4.30 2.89
CA ALA A 48 3.03 5.30 1.92
C ALA A 48 4.00 4.77 0.85
N VAL A 49 4.73 3.69 1.10
CA VAL A 49 5.71 3.14 0.15
C VAL A 49 5.02 2.21 -0.84
N GLN A 50 4.46 2.77 -1.90
CA GLN A 50 3.80 2.05 -2.99
C GLN A 50 4.67 2.01 -4.27
N PRO A 51 4.37 1.11 -5.23
CA PRO A 51 5.13 0.99 -6.48
C PRO A 51 5.11 2.24 -7.34
N THR A 52 4.01 2.99 -7.36
CA THR A 52 3.87 4.22 -8.14
C THR A 52 3.59 5.42 -7.24
N PHE A 53 3.93 6.62 -7.74
CA PHE A 53 3.65 7.86 -7.02
C PHE A 53 2.15 8.06 -6.80
N LYS A 54 1.34 7.76 -7.81
CA LYS A 54 -0.12 7.87 -7.74
C LYS A 54 -0.70 6.95 -6.67
N GLU A 55 -0.27 5.68 -6.63
CA GLU A 55 -0.71 4.75 -5.58
C GLU A 55 -0.25 5.17 -4.19
N SER A 56 0.97 5.74 -4.06
CA SER A 56 1.45 6.31 -2.80
C SER A 56 0.55 7.44 -2.33
N MET A 57 0.20 8.37 -3.22
CA MET A 57 -0.70 9.49 -2.90
C MET A 57 -2.10 9.01 -2.53
N GLU A 58 -2.69 8.12 -3.32
CA GLU A 58 -4.00 7.53 -3.04
C GLU A 58 -3.99 6.80 -1.69
N SER A 59 -2.92 6.04 -1.40
CA SER A 59 -2.74 5.36 -0.12
C SER A 59 -2.65 6.35 1.04
N CYS A 60 -1.86 7.41 0.92
CA CYS A 60 -1.73 8.44 1.95
C CYS A 60 -3.07 9.11 2.27
N VAL A 61 -3.79 9.56 1.24
CA VAL A 61 -5.11 10.19 1.42
C VAL A 61 -6.08 9.23 2.07
N THR A 62 -6.14 7.99 1.59
CA THR A 62 -7.05 6.97 2.14
C THR A 62 -6.73 6.64 3.59
N GLN A 63 -5.45 6.56 3.96
CA GLN A 63 -5.04 6.28 5.34
C GLN A 63 -5.38 7.44 6.29
N ILE A 64 -5.22 8.70 5.86
CA ILE A 64 -5.61 9.87 6.64
C ILE A 64 -7.13 9.88 6.85
N VAL A 65 -7.90 9.71 5.78
CA VAL A 65 -9.37 9.63 5.84
C VAL A 65 -9.80 8.48 6.74
N GLY A 66 -9.17 7.31 6.58
CA GLY A 66 -9.43 6.15 7.44
C GLY A 66 -9.11 6.39 8.90
N ALA A 67 -7.99 7.05 9.21
CA ALA A 67 -7.61 7.41 10.57
C ALA A 67 -8.64 8.36 11.20
N LEU A 68 -9.14 9.34 10.44
CA LEU A 68 -10.21 10.25 10.89
C LEU A 68 -11.51 9.50 11.18
N PHE A 69 -11.96 8.62 10.28
CA PHE A 69 -13.15 7.81 10.50
C PHE A 69 -12.99 6.83 11.67
N GLY A 70 -11.85 6.18 11.79
CA GLY A 70 -11.54 5.30 12.92
C GLY A 70 -11.54 6.06 14.25
N ALA A 71 -10.92 7.23 14.29
CA ALA A 71 -10.89 8.10 15.46
C ALA A 71 -12.28 8.56 15.86
N LEU A 72 -13.08 9.06 14.89
CA LEU A 72 -14.45 9.51 15.13
C LEU A 72 -15.33 8.36 15.66
N THR A 73 -15.28 7.20 15.01
CA THR A 73 -16.04 6.01 15.42
C THR A 73 -15.64 5.57 16.81
N GLY A 74 -14.34 5.50 17.12
CA GLY A 74 -13.84 5.10 18.43
C GLY A 74 -14.26 6.06 19.55
N VAL A 75 -14.13 7.38 19.32
CA VAL A 75 -14.55 8.41 20.29
C VAL A 75 -16.06 8.34 20.56
N LEU A 76 -16.88 8.16 19.52
CA LEU A 76 -18.33 8.04 19.67
C LEU A 76 -18.71 6.77 20.45
N LEU A 77 -18.06 5.65 20.19
CA LEU A 77 -18.35 4.39 20.89
C LEU A 77 -17.92 4.43 22.35
N MET A 78 -16.83 5.10 22.69
CA MET A 78 -16.40 5.30 24.09
C MET A 78 -17.38 6.19 24.89
N ALA A 79 -18.16 7.01 24.23
CA ALA A 79 -19.22 7.80 24.90
C ALA A 79 -20.44 6.95 25.31
N LEU A 80 -20.56 5.71 24.79
CA LEU A 80 -21.64 4.80 25.11
C LEU A 80 -21.24 3.91 26.30
N PRO A 81 -22.14 3.56 27.22
CA PRO A 81 -21.87 2.67 28.35
C PRO A 81 -21.82 1.20 27.90
N LEU A 82 -20.89 0.88 27.00
CA LEU A 82 -20.67 -0.45 26.45
C LEU A 82 -19.40 -1.06 27.05
N HIS A 83 -19.37 -2.38 27.12
CA HIS A 83 -18.13 -3.09 27.46
C HIS A 83 -17.08 -2.87 26.34
N ASP A 84 -15.85 -2.60 26.71
CA ASP A 84 -14.74 -2.19 25.81
C ASP A 84 -14.59 -3.10 24.58
N LEU A 85 -14.64 -4.43 24.77
CA LEU A 85 -14.52 -5.40 23.69
C LEU A 85 -15.74 -5.39 22.76
N VAL A 86 -16.93 -5.13 23.30
CA VAL A 86 -18.16 -5.04 22.49
C VAL A 86 -18.13 -3.76 21.65
N ALA A 87 -17.73 -2.65 22.26
CA ALA A 87 -17.52 -1.36 21.56
C ALA A 87 -16.50 -1.51 20.44
N ALA A 88 -15.35 -2.13 20.71
CA ALA A 88 -14.33 -2.40 19.70
C ALA A 88 -14.88 -3.26 18.54
N GLY A 89 -15.61 -4.31 18.84
CA GLY A 89 -16.24 -5.19 17.82
C GLY A 89 -17.24 -4.46 16.93
N ILE A 90 -18.15 -3.68 17.52
CA ILE A 90 -19.12 -2.84 16.80
C ILE A 90 -18.37 -1.82 15.93
N GLY A 91 -17.32 -1.20 16.46
CA GLY A 91 -16.51 -0.22 15.74
C GLY A 91 -15.80 -0.79 14.52
N ILE A 92 -15.25 -2.00 14.61
CA ILE A 92 -14.65 -2.70 13.48
C ILE A 92 -15.68 -2.92 12.37
N VAL A 93 -16.88 -3.44 12.73
CA VAL A 93 -17.96 -3.67 11.76
C VAL A 93 -18.36 -2.37 11.07
N LEU A 94 -18.54 -1.28 11.83
CA LEU A 94 -18.88 0.03 11.28
C LEU A 94 -17.81 0.54 10.31
N VAL A 95 -16.53 0.48 10.69
CA VAL A 95 -15.42 0.93 9.83
C VAL A 95 -15.36 0.10 8.55
N ILE A 96 -15.43 -1.22 8.63
CA ILE A 96 -15.38 -2.08 7.44
C ILE A 96 -16.58 -1.81 6.52
N THR A 97 -17.78 -1.65 7.09
CA THR A 97 -19.00 -1.32 6.33
C THR A 97 -18.84 0.01 5.61
N LEU A 98 -18.26 1.01 6.29
CA LEU A 98 -18.01 2.33 5.71
C LEU A 98 -17.03 2.24 4.53
N TYR A 99 -15.91 1.52 4.70
CA TYR A 99 -14.93 1.29 3.64
C TYR A 99 -15.55 0.60 2.42
N ASN A 100 -16.39 -0.40 2.63
CA ASN A 100 -17.09 -1.10 1.56
C ASN A 100 -18.11 -0.20 0.84
N THR A 101 -18.84 0.63 1.60
CA THR A 101 -19.83 1.57 1.05
C THR A 101 -19.17 2.62 0.16
N PHE A 102 -18.05 3.17 0.59
CA PHE A 102 -17.29 4.17 -0.18
C PHE A 102 -16.35 3.53 -1.22
N ARG A 103 -16.34 2.21 -1.37
CA ARG A 103 -15.47 1.47 -2.32
C ARG A 103 -14.00 1.85 -2.21
N ILE A 104 -13.51 2.03 -0.99
CA ILE A 104 -12.11 2.37 -0.73
C ILE A 104 -11.22 1.17 -1.04
N ARG A 105 -10.24 1.34 -1.93
CA ARG A 105 -9.39 0.25 -2.45
C ARG A 105 -8.35 -0.28 -1.46
N PHE A 106 -7.99 0.52 -0.45
CA PHE A 106 -6.95 0.18 0.52
C PHE A 106 -7.53 -0.48 1.78
N SER A 107 -6.68 -1.23 2.48
CA SER A 107 -7.08 -1.97 3.67
C SER A 107 -7.54 -1.05 4.81
N PRO A 108 -8.66 -1.35 5.50
CA PRO A 108 -9.15 -0.60 6.66
C PRO A 108 -8.35 -0.86 7.94
N SER A 109 -7.23 -1.60 7.86
CA SER A 109 -6.47 -2.10 9.02
C SER A 109 -6.09 -1.01 10.01
N LEU A 110 -5.63 0.15 9.52
CA LEU A 110 -5.21 1.27 10.36
C LEU A 110 -6.40 1.90 11.08
N ALA A 111 -7.51 2.10 10.37
CA ALA A 111 -8.74 2.63 10.97
C ALA A 111 -9.29 1.69 12.06
N CYS A 112 -9.32 0.37 11.79
CA CYS A 112 -9.73 -0.63 12.77
C CYS A 112 -8.79 -0.65 13.98
N LEU A 113 -7.48 -0.53 13.78
CA LEU A 113 -6.51 -0.47 14.87
C LEU A 113 -6.74 0.74 15.77
N ILE A 114 -7.05 1.92 15.20
CA ILE A 114 -7.38 3.12 15.97
C ILE A 114 -8.62 2.89 16.84
N VAL A 115 -9.68 2.31 16.28
CA VAL A 115 -10.89 2.00 17.05
C VAL A 115 -10.61 1.03 18.19
N VAL A 116 -9.90 -0.05 17.90
CA VAL A 116 -9.58 -1.06 18.93
C VAL A 116 -8.74 -0.43 20.06
N THR A 117 -7.68 0.29 19.69
CA THR A 117 -6.81 0.92 20.72
C THR A 117 -7.52 1.99 21.52
N LEU A 118 -8.44 2.76 20.92
CA LEU A 118 -9.28 3.70 21.65
C LEU A 118 -10.19 2.99 22.64
N CYS A 119 -10.91 1.96 22.23
CA CYS A 119 -11.88 1.28 23.08
C CYS A 119 -11.23 0.42 24.18
N THR A 120 -10.01 -0.11 23.95
CA THR A 120 -9.39 -1.07 24.87
C THR A 120 -8.29 -0.49 25.77
N THR A 121 -7.88 0.76 25.57
CA THR A 121 -6.84 1.38 26.41
C THR A 121 -7.49 2.10 27.60
N PRO A 122 -7.29 1.63 28.84
CA PRO A 122 -7.94 2.23 30.00
C PRO A 122 -7.34 3.58 30.36
N GLY A 123 -8.19 4.49 30.88
CA GLY A 123 -7.76 5.77 31.48
C GLY A 123 -7.28 6.84 30.50
N ILE A 124 -7.50 6.67 29.19
CA ILE A 124 -7.14 7.67 28.20
C ILE A 124 -8.23 8.73 28.04
N GLN A 125 -7.81 9.95 27.65
CA GLN A 125 -8.73 10.94 27.12
C GLN A 125 -8.97 10.64 25.62
N PRO A 126 -10.19 10.23 25.20
CA PRO A 126 -10.43 9.70 23.86
C PRO A 126 -10.00 10.66 22.75
N MET A 127 -10.34 11.94 22.89
CA MET A 127 -10.06 12.96 21.89
C MET A 127 -8.55 13.22 21.73
N THR A 128 -7.85 13.38 22.85
CA THR A 128 -6.39 13.62 22.86
C THR A 128 -5.64 12.42 22.27
N TYR A 129 -6.07 11.22 22.64
CA TYR A 129 -5.46 9.99 22.12
C TYR A 129 -5.72 9.85 20.60
N ALA A 130 -6.95 10.07 20.14
CA ALA A 130 -7.31 10.00 18.73
C ALA A 130 -6.49 10.98 17.87
N MET A 131 -6.38 12.24 18.32
CA MET A 131 -5.56 13.25 17.64
C MET A 131 -4.09 12.85 17.58
N GLY A 132 -3.55 12.28 18.67
CA GLY A 132 -2.19 11.74 18.67
C GLY A 132 -1.99 10.65 17.63
N ARG A 133 -2.95 9.73 17.46
CA ARG A 133 -2.86 8.65 16.45
C ARG A 133 -2.88 9.19 15.02
N ILE A 134 -3.73 10.16 14.74
CA ILE A 134 -3.77 10.85 13.45
C ILE A 134 -2.42 11.53 13.15
N TRP A 135 -1.86 12.21 14.15
CA TRP A 135 -0.58 12.92 14.03
C TRP A 135 0.58 11.94 13.77
N ASP A 136 0.72 10.89 14.57
CA ASP A 136 1.77 9.87 14.42
C ASP A 136 1.69 9.18 13.05
N THR A 137 0.47 8.86 12.61
CA THR A 137 0.24 8.28 11.27
C THR A 137 0.62 9.26 10.17
N THR A 138 0.26 10.54 10.30
CA THR A 138 0.57 11.56 9.29
C THR A 138 2.08 11.77 9.16
N ILE A 139 2.83 11.75 10.27
CA ILE A 139 4.30 11.80 10.22
C ILE A 139 4.83 10.59 9.47
N GLY A 140 4.35 9.38 9.79
CA GLY A 140 4.75 8.16 9.09
C GLY A 140 4.48 8.22 7.58
N LEU A 141 3.28 8.66 7.19
CA LEU A 141 2.89 8.83 5.78
C LEU A 141 3.78 9.86 5.07
N ALA A 142 4.05 11.01 5.70
CA ALA A 142 4.90 12.06 5.12
C ALA A 142 6.33 11.58 4.89
N VAL A 143 6.92 10.89 5.86
CA VAL A 143 8.25 10.30 5.75
C VAL A 143 8.30 9.21 4.69
N GLY A 144 7.33 8.29 4.71
CA GLY A 144 7.24 7.21 3.74
C GLY A 144 7.08 7.73 2.30
N MET A 145 6.21 8.71 2.09
CA MET A 145 6.02 9.38 0.80
C MET A 145 7.29 10.11 0.36
N GLY A 146 7.93 10.86 1.27
CA GLY A 146 9.19 11.57 0.98
C GLY A 146 10.29 10.62 0.53
N ILE A 147 10.52 9.51 1.24
CA ILE A 147 11.52 8.52 0.86
C ILE A 147 11.15 7.82 -0.44
N ASN A 148 9.87 7.50 -0.63
CA ASN A 148 9.44 6.85 -1.86
C ASN A 148 9.65 7.74 -3.09
N THR A 149 9.52 9.06 -2.95
CA THR A 149 9.64 10.02 -4.05
C THR A 149 11.09 10.50 -4.25
N LEU A 150 11.83 10.78 -3.15
CA LEU A 150 13.13 11.46 -3.22
C LEU A 150 14.31 10.50 -3.34
N VAL A 151 14.27 9.36 -2.62
CA VAL A 151 15.47 8.53 -2.48
C VAL A 151 15.68 7.60 -3.68
N PHE A 152 14.60 7.08 -4.28
CA PHE A 152 14.66 6.24 -5.48
C PHE A 152 13.31 6.28 -6.20
N PRO A 153 13.05 7.22 -7.10
CA PRO A 153 11.87 7.17 -7.94
C PRO A 153 11.87 5.82 -8.68
N TYR A 154 10.74 5.12 -8.63
CA TYR A 154 10.63 3.79 -9.22
C TYR A 154 10.52 3.96 -10.74
N ASP A 155 11.68 4.00 -11.41
CA ASP A 155 11.75 4.11 -12.87
C ASP A 155 11.72 2.72 -13.52
N ASN A 156 10.52 2.21 -13.74
CA ASN A 156 10.30 1.00 -14.53
C ASN A 156 10.30 1.26 -16.05
N SER A 157 10.42 2.53 -16.46
CA SER A 157 10.28 2.91 -17.87
C SER A 157 11.28 2.20 -18.77
N ARG A 158 12.51 1.95 -18.29
CA ARG A 158 13.50 1.21 -19.08
C ARG A 158 13.11 -0.25 -19.29
N GLN A 159 12.63 -0.92 -18.25
CA GLN A 159 12.21 -2.32 -18.34
C GLN A 159 10.95 -2.46 -19.19
N ILE A 160 9.97 -1.58 -18.99
CA ILE A 160 8.72 -1.57 -19.76
C ILE A 160 9.01 -1.25 -21.24
N ARG A 161 9.82 -0.24 -21.54
CA ARG A 161 10.24 0.07 -22.93
C ARG A 161 10.95 -1.11 -23.59
N ALA A 162 11.83 -1.81 -22.86
CA ALA A 162 12.50 -3.00 -23.40
C ALA A 162 11.50 -4.13 -23.68
N THR A 163 10.51 -4.33 -22.79
CA THR A 163 9.46 -5.35 -22.95
C THR A 163 8.52 -5.01 -24.09
N VAL A 164 8.09 -3.74 -24.19
CA VAL A 164 7.27 -3.28 -25.33
C VAL A 164 8.01 -3.41 -26.65
N ALA A 165 9.28 -3.01 -26.72
CA ALA A 165 10.10 -3.15 -27.92
C ALA A 165 10.40 -4.61 -28.30
N SER A 166 10.39 -5.54 -27.34
CA SER A 166 10.50 -6.96 -27.64
C SER A 166 9.20 -7.53 -28.20
N LEU A 167 8.06 -7.09 -27.67
CA LEU A 167 6.75 -7.48 -28.18
C LEU A 167 6.51 -6.95 -29.59
N ASP A 168 6.84 -5.69 -29.82
CA ASP A 168 6.73 -5.06 -31.15
C ASP A 168 7.50 -5.86 -32.22
N ARG A 169 8.72 -6.26 -31.91
CA ARG A 169 9.51 -7.13 -32.80
C ARG A 169 8.89 -8.49 -33.01
N GLU A 170 8.29 -9.09 -31.98
CA GLU A 170 7.63 -10.39 -32.09
C GLU A 170 6.32 -10.29 -32.91
N VAL A 171 5.57 -9.20 -32.75
CA VAL A 171 4.37 -8.92 -33.57
C VAL A 171 4.73 -8.74 -35.05
N ILE A 172 5.77 -7.95 -35.32
CA ILE A 172 6.25 -7.75 -36.69
C ILE A 172 6.65 -9.10 -37.30
N ARG A 173 7.44 -9.90 -36.59
CA ARG A 173 7.85 -11.23 -37.06
C ARG A 173 6.67 -12.16 -37.29
N PHE A 174 5.68 -12.14 -36.42
CA PHE A 174 4.45 -12.92 -36.58
C PHE A 174 3.68 -12.51 -37.84
N LEU A 175 3.60 -11.21 -38.10
CA LEU A 175 2.97 -10.68 -39.31
C LEU A 175 3.78 -11.06 -40.58
N GLU A 176 5.11 -10.97 -40.55
CA GLU A 176 5.98 -11.41 -41.65
C GLU A 176 5.78 -12.89 -41.94
N GLU A 177 5.78 -13.76 -40.92
CA GLU A 177 5.51 -15.20 -41.05
C GLU A 177 4.12 -15.50 -41.63
N MET A 178 3.11 -14.66 -41.32
CA MET A 178 1.76 -14.79 -41.92
C MET A 178 1.71 -14.39 -43.41
N PHE A 179 2.53 -13.44 -43.84
CA PHE A 179 2.51 -12.93 -45.22
C PHE A 179 3.50 -13.65 -46.13
N ASP A 180 4.51 -14.33 -45.58
CA ASP A 180 5.54 -15.03 -46.37
C ASP A 180 5.07 -16.36 -46.99
N GLY A 181 3.84 -16.80 -46.68
CA GLY A 181 3.16 -17.88 -47.42
C GLY A 181 3.67 -19.29 -47.16
N ASP A 182 4.46 -19.52 -46.08
CA ASP A 182 4.81 -20.85 -45.65
C ASP A 182 3.58 -21.55 -45.04
N ASP A 183 3.41 -22.85 -45.36
CA ASP A 183 2.25 -23.68 -44.96
C ASP A 183 2.04 -23.86 -43.46
N VAL A 184 2.83 -23.21 -42.62
CA VAL A 184 2.74 -23.28 -41.14
C VAL A 184 2.18 -21.97 -40.60
N LEU A 185 0.89 -21.98 -40.30
CA LEU A 185 0.25 -20.84 -39.61
C LEU A 185 0.91 -20.58 -38.26
N PRO A 186 1.36 -19.34 -37.97
CA PRO A 186 1.96 -18.98 -36.70
C PRO A 186 0.96 -19.16 -35.55
N ASP A 187 1.46 -19.56 -34.37
CA ASP A 187 0.67 -19.84 -33.19
C ASP A 187 0.07 -18.56 -32.55
N ALA A 188 -1.15 -18.21 -33.01
CA ALA A 188 -1.90 -17.04 -32.53
C ALA A 188 -2.21 -17.12 -31.02
N GLU A 189 -2.38 -18.32 -30.47
CA GLU A 189 -2.70 -18.54 -29.06
C GLU A 189 -1.50 -18.18 -28.17
N LYS A 190 -0.30 -18.48 -28.63
CA LYS A 190 0.95 -18.09 -27.95
C LYS A 190 1.15 -16.58 -27.92
N MET A 191 0.80 -15.90 -29.00
CA MET A 191 0.86 -14.43 -29.08
C MET A 191 -0.16 -13.78 -28.16
N THR A 192 -1.40 -14.25 -28.15
CA THR A 192 -2.47 -13.76 -27.26
C THR A 192 -2.08 -13.89 -25.79
N ARG A 193 -1.52 -15.04 -25.40
CA ARG A 193 -1.06 -15.27 -24.04
C ARG A 193 0.06 -14.32 -23.62
N LYS A 194 1.00 -13.99 -24.50
CA LYS A 194 2.04 -13.00 -24.21
C LYS A 194 1.48 -11.59 -24.03
N ILE A 195 0.52 -11.19 -24.83
CA ILE A 195 -0.16 -9.90 -24.70
C ILE A 195 -0.89 -9.82 -23.35
N GLU A 196 -1.58 -10.88 -22.95
CA GLU A 196 -2.26 -10.96 -21.65
C GLU A 196 -1.29 -10.90 -20.47
N GLU A 197 -0.13 -11.55 -20.56
CA GLU A 197 0.93 -11.47 -19.53
C GLU A 197 1.52 -10.06 -19.37
N MET A 198 1.47 -9.24 -20.40
CA MET A 198 1.96 -7.85 -20.38
C MET A 198 0.92 -6.82 -19.93
N ALA A 199 -0.37 -7.12 -20.03
CA ALA A 199 -1.43 -6.19 -19.66
C ALA A 199 -1.27 -5.58 -18.25
N PRO A 200 -0.91 -6.35 -17.18
CA PRO A 200 -0.68 -5.79 -15.85
C PRO A 200 0.51 -4.83 -15.81
N GLN A 201 1.57 -5.05 -16.59
CA GLN A 201 2.75 -4.18 -16.64
C GLN A 201 2.42 -2.84 -17.32
N LEU A 202 1.60 -2.85 -18.37
CA LEU A 202 1.12 -1.65 -19.05
C LEU A 202 0.21 -0.81 -18.14
N THR A 203 -0.60 -1.45 -17.31
CA THR A 203 -1.45 -0.76 -16.33
C THR A 203 -0.59 -0.03 -15.27
N ILE A 204 0.51 -0.62 -14.83
CA ILE A 204 1.47 0.02 -13.92
C ILE A 204 2.09 1.26 -14.58
N PHE A 205 2.42 1.19 -15.87
CA PHE A 205 2.98 2.32 -16.62
C PHE A 205 1.98 3.46 -16.80
N SER A 206 0.72 3.16 -17.05
CA SER A 206 -0.35 4.16 -17.18
C SER A 206 -0.60 4.94 -15.88
N ASN A 207 -0.16 4.41 -14.73
CA ASN A 207 -0.34 4.99 -13.40
C ASN A 207 0.93 5.69 -12.85
N GLN A 208 2.01 5.76 -13.61
CA GLN A 208 3.22 6.54 -13.29
C GLN A 208 3.09 7.99 -13.73
#